data_776436f4c39c895aebd1cb8d5af513e8
#
_entry.id   776436f4c39c895aebd1cb8d5af513e8
#
_cell.length_a   1.000
_cell.length_b   1.000
_cell.length_c   1.000
_cell.angle_alpha   90.00
_cell.angle_beta   90.00
_cell.angle_gamma   90.00
#
_symmetry.space_group_name_H-M   'P 1'
#
loop_
_entity.id
_entity.type
_entity.pdbx_description
1 polymer ?
#
loop_
_entity_poly.entity_id
_entity_poly.type
_entity_poly.pdbx_seq_one_letter_code
_entity_poly.pdbx_strand_id
1 'polypeptide(L)'
;MNRFCLLAMSLIMLVAVSAQATPNPSAAGTPAFPGTLANARFVYVASYDGDQFAPNLLPEDRDAINAVQNAIQSWGKLTIVYQPSQADIMILVTSRPSEDVMAVYDMPPGGIFLWRVMAHAGLQSGETPLVTEFEKGFESVQKLN
;
A
#
# COMPACT_ATOMS: atom_id res chain seq x y z
N MET A 1 -32.42 34.17 -73.16
CA MET A 1 -32.20 32.72 -73.22
C MET A 1 -30.78 32.49 -72.85
N ASN A 2 -30.44 32.27 -71.59
CA ASN A 2 -29.17 31.68 -71.20
C ASN A 2 -29.32 31.23 -69.74
N ARG A 3 -29.37 29.95 -69.60
CA ARG A 3 -29.46 29.28 -68.28
C ARG A 3 -28.06 29.05 -67.76
N PHE A 4 -27.67 29.81 -66.78
CA PHE A 4 -26.46 29.52 -66.04
C PHE A 4 -26.80 28.62 -64.83
N CYS A 5 -26.38 27.40 -64.96
CA CYS A 5 -26.38 26.40 -63.90
C CYS A 5 -25.21 26.69 -62.94
N LEU A 6 -25.50 27.22 -61.79
CA LEU A 6 -24.53 27.38 -60.71
C LEU A 6 -24.51 26.10 -59.88
N LEU A 7 -23.46 25.31 -60.09
CA LEU A 7 -23.09 24.18 -59.23
C LEU A 7 -22.49 24.73 -57.94
N ALA A 8 -23.26 24.72 -56.89
CA ALA A 8 -22.77 24.99 -55.53
C ALA A 8 -22.08 23.69 -55.00
N MET A 9 -20.78 23.71 -55.03
CA MET A 9 -19.92 22.68 -54.45
C MET A 9 -19.86 22.89 -52.93
N SER A 10 -20.69 22.10 -52.19
CA SER A 10 -20.71 22.11 -50.72
C SER A 10 -19.55 21.29 -50.21
N LEU A 11 -18.47 21.99 -49.80
CA LEU A 11 -17.32 21.37 -49.13
C LEU A 11 -17.65 21.11 -47.66
N ILE A 12 -18.05 19.88 -47.36
CA ILE A 12 -18.27 19.46 -45.99
C ILE A 12 -16.86 19.20 -45.38
N MET A 13 -16.39 20.14 -44.56
CA MET A 13 -15.24 19.91 -43.70
C MET A 13 -15.64 18.98 -42.55
N LEU A 14 -15.19 17.74 -42.67
CA LEU A 14 -15.30 16.76 -41.59
C LEU A 14 -14.21 17.10 -40.58
N VAL A 15 -14.55 17.82 -39.51
CA VAL A 15 -13.68 18.04 -38.37
C VAL A 15 -13.67 16.76 -37.55
N ALA A 16 -12.63 15.98 -37.73
CA ALA A 16 -12.35 14.84 -36.85
C ALA A 16 -11.93 15.39 -35.47
N VAL A 17 -12.88 15.43 -34.55
CA VAL A 17 -12.60 15.66 -33.12
C VAL A 17 -11.89 14.42 -32.60
N SER A 18 -10.56 14.46 -32.56
CA SER A 18 -9.77 13.48 -31.83
C SER A 18 -10.07 13.66 -30.34
N ALA A 19 -10.94 12.81 -29.80
CA ALA A 19 -11.11 12.67 -28.36
C ALA A 19 -9.77 12.18 -27.80
N GLN A 20 -8.94 13.12 -27.36
CA GLN A 20 -7.80 12.80 -26.52
C GLN A 20 -8.38 12.25 -25.21
N ALA A 21 -8.27 10.96 -25.01
CA ALA A 21 -8.50 10.35 -23.72
C ALA A 21 -7.53 11.04 -22.74
N THR A 22 -8.06 11.95 -21.92
CA THR A 22 -7.33 12.47 -20.77
C THR A 22 -6.90 11.24 -19.97
N PRO A 23 -5.60 11.09 -19.66
CA PRO A 23 -5.20 10.05 -18.73
C PRO A 23 -5.96 10.33 -17.45
N ASN A 24 -6.88 9.42 -17.12
CA ASN A 24 -7.52 9.39 -15.84
C ASN A 24 -6.40 9.50 -14.81
N PRO A 25 -6.40 10.46 -13.86
CA PRO A 25 -5.49 10.39 -12.73
C PRO A 25 -5.88 9.11 -12.00
N SER A 26 -5.24 8.04 -12.39
CA SER A 26 -5.39 6.74 -11.75
C SER A 26 -5.36 6.96 -10.28
N ALA A 27 -6.40 6.51 -9.60
CA ALA A 27 -6.36 6.20 -8.20
C ALA A 27 -4.91 5.79 -7.88
N ALA A 28 -4.30 6.44 -6.89
CA ALA A 28 -2.98 6.08 -6.41
C ALA A 28 -3.10 4.59 -6.03
N GLY A 29 -2.77 3.73 -6.97
CA GLY A 29 -2.89 2.29 -6.81
C GLY A 29 -1.98 1.92 -5.65
N THR A 30 -2.46 1.09 -4.76
CA THR A 30 -1.62 0.46 -3.75
C THR A 30 -0.33 0.01 -4.45
N PRO A 31 0.86 0.41 -3.97
CA PRO A 31 2.12 0.05 -4.61
C PRO A 31 2.18 -1.46 -4.82
N ALA A 32 2.71 -1.90 -5.96
CA ALA A 32 2.86 -3.32 -6.24
C ALA A 32 3.62 -3.99 -5.08
N PHE A 33 3.08 -5.10 -4.58
CA PHE A 33 3.67 -5.79 -3.44
C PHE A 33 4.97 -6.50 -3.87
N PRO A 34 6.10 -6.30 -3.17
CA PRO A 34 7.40 -6.81 -3.60
C PRO A 34 7.48 -8.35 -3.50
N GLY A 35 7.90 -9.01 -4.58
CA GLY A 35 8.08 -10.46 -4.60
C GLY A 35 9.14 -10.97 -3.62
N THR A 36 10.08 -10.13 -3.21
CA THR A 36 11.11 -10.46 -2.20
C THR A 36 10.52 -10.84 -0.86
N LEU A 37 9.33 -10.31 -0.52
CA LEU A 37 8.63 -10.62 0.73
C LEU A 37 8.10 -12.04 0.82
N ALA A 38 7.96 -12.75 -0.31
CA ALA A 38 7.42 -14.12 -0.35
C ALA A 38 8.19 -15.13 0.54
N ASN A 39 9.47 -14.87 0.82
CA ASN A 39 10.34 -15.74 1.60
C ASN A 39 10.45 -15.34 3.09
N ALA A 40 9.85 -14.23 3.50
CA ALA A 40 9.87 -13.79 4.88
C ALA A 40 9.11 -14.78 5.79
N ARG A 41 9.66 -15.05 6.95
CA ARG A 41 9.09 -15.93 7.99
C ARG A 41 8.97 -15.23 9.33
N PHE A 42 9.91 -14.35 9.63
CA PHE A 42 10.00 -13.67 10.91
C PHE A 42 9.79 -12.17 10.73
N VAL A 43 8.92 -11.60 11.55
CA VAL A 43 8.57 -10.19 11.48
C VAL A 43 8.75 -9.51 12.83
N TYR A 44 9.40 -8.36 12.82
CA TYR A 44 9.48 -7.43 13.94
C TYR A 44 8.55 -6.27 13.70
N VAL A 45 7.74 -5.91 14.68
CA VAL A 45 6.77 -4.80 14.60
C VAL A 45 7.15 -3.72 15.59
N ALA A 46 7.29 -2.50 15.11
CA ALA A 46 7.63 -1.32 15.90
C ALA A 46 6.95 -0.06 15.34
N SER A 47 7.09 1.05 16.04
CA SER A 47 6.82 2.40 15.53
C SER A 47 8.15 3.10 15.21
N TYR A 48 8.07 4.26 14.54
CA TYR A 48 9.24 5.11 14.34
C TYR A 48 9.84 5.64 15.64
N ASP A 49 9.04 5.71 16.72
CA ASP A 49 9.44 6.20 18.03
C ASP A 49 9.89 5.07 18.99
N GLY A 50 9.88 3.83 18.53
CA GLY A 50 10.32 2.68 19.28
C GLY A 50 9.40 1.46 19.18
N ASP A 51 9.75 0.41 19.92
CA ASP A 51 8.92 -0.79 20.03
C ASP A 51 7.90 -0.67 21.18
N GLN A 52 7.11 -1.72 21.35
CA GLN A 52 6.08 -1.79 22.39
C GLN A 52 6.60 -1.60 23.82
N PHE A 53 7.89 -1.80 24.06
CA PHE A 53 8.53 -1.66 25.36
C PHE A 53 9.14 -0.26 25.59
N ALA A 54 9.18 0.57 24.55
CA ALA A 54 9.74 1.91 24.65
C ALA A 54 8.92 2.78 25.63
N PRO A 55 9.57 3.40 26.64
CA PRO A 55 8.85 4.10 27.71
C PRO A 55 8.11 5.36 27.23
N ASN A 56 8.61 6.00 26.16
CA ASN A 56 8.08 7.24 25.63
C ASN A 56 7.19 7.02 24.38
N LEU A 57 6.85 5.78 24.07
CA LEU A 57 5.98 5.48 22.94
C LEU A 57 4.58 6.03 23.18
N LEU A 58 4.03 6.69 22.16
CA LEU A 58 2.66 7.19 22.20
C LEU A 58 1.67 6.03 22.40
N PRO A 59 0.61 6.21 23.21
CA PRO A 59 -0.39 5.17 23.41
C PRO A 59 -0.98 4.65 22.11
N GLU A 60 -1.27 5.53 21.15
CA GLU A 60 -1.85 5.20 19.85
C GLU A 60 -0.91 4.29 19.03
N ASP A 61 0.40 4.57 19.06
CA ASP A 61 1.39 3.75 18.37
C ASP A 61 1.55 2.37 19.05
N ARG A 62 1.45 2.34 20.39
CA ARG A 62 1.47 1.08 21.15
C ARG A 62 0.27 0.20 20.82
N ASP A 63 -0.92 0.81 20.75
CA ASP A 63 -2.15 0.11 20.40
C ASP A 63 -2.09 -0.40 18.94
N ALA A 64 -1.53 0.40 18.02
CA ALA A 64 -1.31 0.00 16.63
C ALA A 64 -0.33 -1.18 16.53
N ILE A 65 0.79 -1.16 17.26
CA ILE A 65 1.74 -2.29 17.32
C ILE A 65 1.02 -3.55 17.78
N ASN A 66 0.26 -3.47 18.88
CA ASN A 66 -0.46 -4.60 19.41
C ASN A 66 -1.53 -5.13 18.43
N ALA A 67 -2.26 -4.24 17.77
CA ALA A 67 -3.27 -4.61 16.78
C ALA A 67 -2.64 -5.36 15.59
N VAL A 68 -1.51 -4.86 15.06
CA VAL A 68 -0.77 -5.51 13.97
C VAL A 68 -0.22 -6.86 14.41
N GLN A 69 0.39 -6.95 15.59
CA GLN A 69 0.92 -8.22 16.12
C GLN A 69 -0.17 -9.26 16.27
N ASN A 70 -1.32 -8.89 16.84
CA ASN A 70 -2.45 -9.79 17.01
C ASN A 70 -3.03 -10.28 15.67
N ALA A 71 -3.14 -9.38 14.68
CA ALA A 71 -3.63 -9.74 13.36
C ALA A 71 -2.66 -10.73 12.66
N ILE A 72 -1.37 -10.45 12.67
CA ILE A 72 -0.35 -11.32 12.07
C ILE A 72 -0.30 -12.69 12.77
N GLN A 73 -0.40 -12.73 14.10
CA GLN A 73 -0.47 -13.99 14.86
C GLN A 73 -1.71 -14.79 14.49
N SER A 74 -2.85 -14.14 14.36
CA SER A 74 -4.11 -14.79 13.95
C SER A 74 -4.05 -15.33 12.52
N TRP A 75 -3.38 -14.60 11.62
CA TRP A 75 -3.15 -15.05 10.24
C TRP A 75 -2.21 -16.26 10.15
N GLY A 76 -1.18 -16.33 11.01
CA GLY A 76 -0.35 -17.51 11.22
C GLY A 76 0.69 -17.81 10.14
N LYS A 77 0.91 -16.93 9.15
CA LYS A 77 1.92 -17.14 8.10
C LYS A 77 3.28 -16.55 8.42
N LEU A 78 3.32 -15.59 9.34
CA LEU A 78 4.55 -14.99 9.85
C LEU A 78 4.65 -15.19 11.35
N THR A 79 5.88 -15.34 11.83
CA THR A 79 6.18 -15.45 13.27
C THR A 79 6.65 -14.11 13.80
N ILE A 80 5.97 -13.58 14.81
CA ILE A 80 6.41 -12.36 15.51
C ILE A 80 7.68 -12.66 16.30
N VAL A 81 8.67 -11.79 16.13
CA VAL A 81 9.88 -11.76 16.95
C VAL A 81 10.01 -10.41 17.66
N TYR A 82 10.64 -10.39 18.81
CA TYR A 82 10.78 -9.20 19.64
C TYR A 82 12.18 -8.59 19.62
N GLN A 83 13.08 -9.17 18.84
CA GLN A 83 14.41 -8.65 18.60
C GLN A 83 14.60 -8.40 17.10
N PRO A 84 14.98 -7.18 16.71
CA PRO A 84 15.19 -6.86 15.29
C PRO A 84 16.14 -7.79 14.57
N SER A 85 17.19 -8.26 15.28
CA SER A 85 18.20 -9.17 14.72
C SER A 85 17.70 -10.57 14.34
N GLN A 86 16.48 -10.93 14.77
CA GLN A 86 15.84 -12.21 14.48
C GLN A 86 14.81 -12.12 13.35
N ALA A 87 14.53 -10.91 12.86
CA ALA A 87 13.51 -10.68 11.87
C ALA A 87 14.07 -10.75 10.44
N ASP A 88 13.26 -11.24 9.51
CA ASP A 88 13.49 -11.11 8.07
C ASP A 88 13.01 -9.76 7.56
N ILE A 89 11.89 -9.29 8.13
CA ILE A 89 11.27 -8.00 7.78
C ILE A 89 10.87 -7.24 9.03
N MET A 90 10.81 -5.91 8.88
CA MET A 90 10.29 -5.00 9.90
C MET A 90 9.03 -4.31 9.38
N ILE A 91 7.99 -4.31 10.19
CA ILE A 91 6.80 -3.50 9.98
C ILE A 91 6.86 -2.31 10.91
N LEU A 92 6.94 -1.11 10.35
CA LEU A 92 6.81 0.14 11.10
C LEU A 92 5.40 0.67 10.97
N VAL A 93 4.79 0.94 12.11
CA VAL A 93 3.45 1.51 12.20
C VAL A 93 3.50 2.92 12.78
N THR A 94 2.57 3.75 12.35
CA THR A 94 2.30 5.05 12.94
C THR A 94 0.80 5.24 12.97
N SER A 95 0.25 5.57 14.14
CA SER A 95 -1.16 5.88 14.29
C SER A 95 -1.34 7.33 14.69
N ARG A 96 -2.10 8.07 13.89
CA ARG A 96 -2.42 9.48 14.13
C ARG A 96 -3.91 9.71 13.88
N PRO A 97 -4.51 10.76 14.45
CA PRO A 97 -5.95 11.02 14.29
C PRO A 97 -6.41 11.15 12.83
N SER A 98 -5.53 11.58 11.95
CA SER A 98 -5.84 11.77 10.53
C SER A 98 -5.57 10.55 9.66
N GLU A 99 -4.60 9.71 10.05
CA GLU A 99 -4.11 8.65 9.19
C GLU A 99 -3.27 7.65 9.97
N ASP A 100 -3.49 6.37 9.67
CA ASP A 100 -2.63 5.26 10.07
C ASP A 100 -1.73 4.85 8.90
N VAL A 101 -0.48 4.55 9.20
CA VAL A 101 0.53 4.14 8.23
C VAL A 101 1.13 2.81 8.66
N MET A 102 1.28 1.90 7.72
CA MET A 102 2.04 0.68 7.87
C MET A 102 3.08 0.58 6.75
N ALA A 103 4.35 0.53 7.10
CA ALA A 103 5.46 0.43 6.18
C ALA A 103 6.30 -0.82 6.45
N VAL A 104 6.74 -1.48 5.40
CA VAL A 104 7.51 -2.72 5.46
C VAL A 104 8.92 -2.46 4.96
N TYR A 105 9.88 -2.94 5.72
CA TYR A 105 11.31 -2.82 5.43
C TYR A 105 11.96 -4.20 5.44
N ASP A 106 12.99 -4.37 4.63
CA ASP A 106 13.88 -5.52 4.70
C ASP A 106 14.78 -5.43 5.94
N MET A 107 15.14 -6.57 6.53
CA MET A 107 15.99 -6.64 7.72
C MET A 107 17.23 -7.49 7.45
N PRO A 108 18.28 -7.27 8.23
CA PRO A 108 19.47 -6.48 7.86
C PRO A 108 20.23 -7.03 6.67
N PRO A 109 21.14 -6.28 6.09
CA PRO A 109 21.73 -5.06 6.60
C PRO A 109 21.19 -3.81 5.92
N GLY A 110 20.44 -2.95 6.64
CA GLY A 110 20.24 -1.59 6.18
C GLY A 110 18.82 -1.08 6.06
N GLY A 111 17.79 -1.86 6.39
CA GLY A 111 16.42 -1.36 6.45
C GLY A 111 15.91 -0.77 5.12
N ILE A 112 16.03 -1.50 4.03
CA ILE A 112 15.54 -1.04 2.73
C ILE A 112 14.02 -0.99 2.77
N PHE A 113 13.46 0.17 2.44
CA PHE A 113 12.02 0.32 2.28
C PHE A 113 11.52 -0.59 1.15
N LEU A 114 10.50 -1.38 1.43
CA LEU A 114 9.92 -2.32 0.48
C LEU A 114 8.50 -1.93 0.05
N TRP A 115 7.65 -1.58 1.00
CA TRP A 115 6.23 -1.33 0.71
C TRP A 115 5.58 -0.47 1.80
N ARG A 116 4.50 0.25 1.46
CA ARG A 116 3.74 1.06 2.39
C ARG A 116 2.28 1.12 2.01
N VAL A 117 1.43 1.12 3.01
CA VAL A 117 0.00 1.39 2.88
C VAL A 117 -0.43 2.35 3.99
N MET A 118 -1.46 3.14 3.73
CA MET A 118 -2.01 4.11 4.67
C MET A 118 -3.51 4.25 4.47
N ALA A 119 -4.23 4.45 5.56
CA ALA A 119 -5.66 4.71 5.55
C ALA A 119 -6.08 5.43 6.83
N HIS A 120 -7.21 6.09 6.78
CA HIS A 120 -7.87 6.59 7.99
C HIS A 120 -8.40 5.41 8.80
N ALA A 121 -8.10 5.38 10.10
CA ALA A 121 -8.52 4.30 11.02
C ALA A 121 -8.12 2.88 10.57
N GLY A 122 -6.93 2.74 9.97
CA GLY A 122 -6.46 1.49 9.35
C GLY A 122 -5.88 0.47 10.31
N LEU A 123 -5.57 0.85 11.57
CA LEU A 123 -4.90 0.03 12.58
C LEU A 123 -5.63 0.04 13.94
N GLN A 124 -6.94 0.18 13.91
CA GLN A 124 -7.74 0.18 15.14
C GLN A 124 -7.90 -1.22 15.72
N SER A 125 -8.05 -1.30 17.04
CA SER A 125 -8.28 -2.56 17.75
C SER A 125 -9.53 -3.26 17.21
N GLY A 126 -9.36 -4.50 16.75
CA GLY A 126 -10.44 -5.33 16.20
C GLY A 126 -10.64 -5.21 14.69
N GLU A 127 -10.19 -4.12 14.06
CA GLU A 127 -10.23 -3.92 12.61
C GLU A 127 -8.88 -3.41 12.11
N THR A 128 -8.17 -4.21 11.34
CA THR A 128 -6.85 -3.87 10.82
C THR A 128 -6.81 -3.95 9.29
N PRO A 129 -7.55 -3.07 8.56
CA PRO A 129 -7.59 -3.12 7.11
C PRO A 129 -6.21 -2.99 6.45
N LEU A 130 -5.26 -2.26 7.05
CA LEU A 130 -3.89 -2.17 6.52
C LEU A 130 -3.16 -3.52 6.60
N VAL A 131 -3.37 -4.30 7.67
CA VAL A 131 -2.82 -5.66 7.77
C VAL A 131 -3.48 -6.57 6.74
N THR A 132 -4.78 -6.46 6.54
CA THR A 132 -5.50 -7.23 5.51
C THR A 132 -4.95 -6.96 4.10
N GLU A 133 -4.61 -5.71 3.78
CA GLU A 133 -3.95 -5.39 2.49
C GLU A 133 -2.55 -6.00 2.40
N PHE A 134 -1.78 -5.98 3.47
CA PHE A 134 -0.49 -6.66 3.55
C PHE A 134 -0.63 -8.16 3.35
N GLU A 135 -1.57 -8.82 4.03
CA GLU A 135 -1.85 -10.27 3.91
C GLU A 135 -2.19 -10.67 2.48
N LYS A 136 -3.08 -9.92 1.81
CA LYS A 136 -3.44 -10.14 0.40
C LYS A 136 -2.23 -10.01 -0.53
N GLY A 137 -1.43 -8.97 -0.33
CA GLY A 137 -0.19 -8.74 -1.09
C GLY A 137 0.79 -9.90 -0.91
N PHE A 138 1.03 -10.29 0.33
CA PHE A 138 1.92 -11.40 0.68
C PHE A 138 1.48 -12.73 0.06
N GLU A 139 0.19 -13.05 0.15
CA GLU A 139 -0.37 -14.26 -0.46
C GLU A 139 -0.28 -14.25 -1.98
N SER A 140 -0.42 -13.07 -2.60
CA SER A 140 -0.31 -12.96 -4.05
C SER A 140 1.08 -13.32 -4.55
N VAL A 141 2.14 -12.87 -3.87
CA VAL A 141 3.53 -13.17 -4.28
C VAL A 141 3.95 -14.59 -3.90
N GLN A 142 3.38 -15.19 -2.85
CA GLN A 142 3.62 -16.60 -2.53
C GLN A 142 3.06 -17.56 -3.58
N LYS A 143 1.96 -17.22 -4.23
CA LYS A 143 1.35 -18.06 -5.30
C LYS A 143 2.13 -18.03 -6.61
N LEU A 144 3.01 -17.05 -6.79
CA LEU A 144 3.81 -16.85 -8.00
C LEU A 144 5.18 -17.56 -7.94
N ASN A 145 5.58 -18.04 -6.77
CA ASN A 145 6.81 -18.80 -6.53
C ASN A 145 6.51 -20.29 -6.31
#